data_28c798adee4942492c441921bfc695ca
#
_entry.id   28c798adee4942492c441921bfc695ca
#
_cell.length_a   1.000
_cell.length_b   1.000
_cell.length_c   1.000
_cell.angle_alpha   90.00
_cell.angle_beta   90.00
_cell.angle_gamma   90.00
#
_symmetry.space_group_name_H-M   'P 1'
#
loop_
_entity.id
_entity.type
_entity.pdbx_description
1 polymer ?
#
loop_
_entity_poly.entity_id
_entity_poly.type
_entity_poly.pdbx_seq_one_letter_code
_entity_poly.pdbx_strand_id
1 'polypeptide(L)'
;KIVSADEAEIILINKNDYHYETTWLHEVSAGTISPDKARYPISSVINNNVRFVQATVDNLDVNTKKVETTAGEFTYDYLVIGLGFEGETFGIPGLKEYALSLVNLNAARQIREHIEYQFASWSLDEEKDDSKLTIIVGGAGFTGIELLGELGNRIPELCKEFDIPQEKVRVLCVEAAPMILPGFDPQLVEYAKTQLSKKGIEFSIGTPVVEGTPEGVKIKKGEDEFEFIKAGTVIWAAGVRGNQLIETSGIENNRARIAVRKDLRAPGFDDVFVVGDCAFLLNEEAGRPYPPTAQIAMQQAV
;
A
#
# COMPACT_ATOMS: atom_id res chain seq x y z
N LYS A 1 3.67 30.33 1.71
CA LYS A 1 4.04 31.36 2.71
C LYS A 1 4.62 30.65 3.92
N ILE A 2 5.84 30.95 4.32
CA ILE A 2 6.45 30.33 5.50
C ILE A 2 5.91 31.09 6.71
N VAL A 3 5.31 30.35 7.65
CA VAL A 3 4.87 30.87 8.95
C VAL A 3 6.08 30.94 9.86
N SER A 4 6.29 32.08 10.53
CA SER A 4 7.40 32.25 11.48
C SER A 4 7.08 31.56 12.82
N ALA A 5 8.12 31.26 13.61
CA ALA A 5 7.95 30.65 14.93
C ALA A 5 7.20 31.60 15.92
N ASP A 6 7.18 32.90 15.66
CA ASP A 6 6.43 33.87 16.48
C ASP A 6 4.94 33.90 16.11
N GLU A 7 4.56 33.40 14.94
CA GLU A 7 3.18 33.36 14.46
C GLU A 7 2.47 32.07 14.80
N ALA A 8 3.16 30.92 14.81
CA ALA A 8 2.58 29.62 15.16
C ALA A 8 3.63 28.60 15.60
N GLU A 9 3.26 27.75 16.55
CA GLU A 9 3.98 26.51 16.83
C GLU A 9 3.49 25.42 15.88
N ILE A 10 4.39 24.84 15.09
CA ILE A 10 4.07 23.72 14.19
C ILE A 10 4.56 22.43 14.83
N ILE A 11 3.66 21.50 15.11
CA ILE A 11 3.96 20.19 15.67
C ILE A 11 3.71 19.11 14.61
N LEU A 12 4.77 18.38 14.23
CA LEU A 12 4.67 17.21 13.38
C LEU A 12 4.69 15.95 14.25
N ILE A 13 3.59 15.21 14.27
CA ILE A 13 3.49 13.93 14.98
C ILE A 13 3.59 12.80 13.96
N ASN A 14 4.53 11.90 14.13
CA ASN A 14 4.66 10.71 13.30
C ASN A 14 5.19 9.53 14.12
N LYS A 15 4.70 8.31 13.83
CA LYS A 15 5.12 7.08 14.55
C LYS A 15 6.57 6.68 14.26
N ASN A 16 7.10 7.03 13.09
CA ASN A 16 8.46 6.75 12.68
C ASN A 16 9.30 8.03 12.79
N ASP A 17 10.59 7.91 13.07
CA ASP A 17 11.57 8.99 13.02
C ASP A 17 12.09 9.25 11.60
N TYR A 18 11.54 8.56 10.61
CA TYR A 18 11.89 8.66 9.20
C TYR A 18 10.66 8.88 8.32
N HIS A 19 10.86 9.57 7.22
CA HIS A 19 9.99 9.55 6.04
C HIS A 19 10.44 8.45 5.08
N TYR A 20 9.52 7.84 4.35
CA TYR A 20 9.84 6.87 3.31
C TYR A 20 9.06 7.15 2.03
N GLU A 21 9.69 6.84 0.89
CA GLU A 21 9.08 6.97 -0.42
C GLU A 21 8.10 5.82 -0.67
N THR A 22 6.81 6.11 -0.60
CA THR A 22 5.76 5.11 -0.84
C THR A 22 5.80 4.57 -2.27
N THR A 23 6.29 5.36 -3.22
CA THR A 23 6.47 5.00 -4.62
C THR A 23 7.59 4.01 -4.87
N TRP A 24 8.43 3.67 -3.86
CA TRP A 24 9.53 2.71 -3.97
C TRP A 24 9.26 1.42 -3.18
N LEU A 25 8.08 1.28 -2.59
CA LEU A 25 7.76 0.09 -1.79
C LEU A 25 7.80 -1.21 -2.60
N HIS A 26 7.42 -1.18 -3.88
CA HIS A 26 7.46 -2.32 -4.77
C HIS A 26 8.90 -2.81 -5.03
N GLU A 27 9.87 -1.88 -5.20
CA GLU A 27 11.29 -2.21 -5.35
C GLU A 27 11.87 -2.83 -4.07
N VAL A 28 11.52 -2.24 -2.90
CA VAL A 28 11.91 -2.80 -1.60
C VAL A 28 11.33 -4.20 -1.40
N SER A 29 10.06 -4.41 -1.75
CA SER A 29 9.36 -5.69 -1.58
C SER A 29 9.94 -6.80 -2.46
N ALA A 30 10.32 -6.48 -3.67
CA ALA A 30 11.00 -7.43 -4.55
C ALA A 30 12.47 -7.65 -4.16
N GLY A 31 13.08 -6.72 -3.41
CA GLY A 31 14.48 -6.78 -3.01
C GLY A 31 15.44 -6.19 -4.04
N THR A 32 14.94 -5.43 -5.01
CA THR A 32 15.78 -4.74 -6.03
C THR A 32 16.47 -3.50 -5.46
N ILE A 33 15.93 -2.91 -4.38
CA ILE A 33 16.62 -1.89 -3.60
C ILE A 33 16.62 -2.22 -2.09
N SER A 34 17.62 -1.67 -1.37
CA SER A 34 17.65 -1.76 0.08
C SER A 34 16.57 -0.85 0.71
N PRO A 35 15.90 -1.29 1.80
CA PRO A 35 14.96 -0.45 2.54
C PRO A 35 15.53 0.90 2.99
N ASP A 36 16.83 0.97 3.26
CA ASP A 36 17.49 2.20 3.69
C ASP A 36 17.58 3.26 2.58
N LYS A 37 17.51 2.86 1.30
CA LYS A 37 17.44 3.79 0.17
C LYS A 37 16.06 4.44 0.05
N ALA A 38 15.01 3.76 0.51
CA ALA A 38 13.63 4.24 0.43
C ALA A 38 13.21 5.12 1.62
N ARG A 39 14.12 5.42 2.56
CA ARG A 39 13.82 6.24 3.74
C ARG A 39 14.91 7.24 4.05
N TYR A 40 14.53 8.33 4.70
CA TYR A 40 15.44 9.32 5.26
C TYR A 40 14.90 9.90 6.57
N PRO A 41 15.77 10.36 7.49
CA PRO A 41 15.35 10.89 8.77
C PRO A 41 14.40 12.09 8.60
N ILE A 42 13.33 12.17 9.40
CA ILE A 42 12.41 13.32 9.39
C ILE A 42 13.17 14.61 9.68
N SER A 43 14.17 14.59 10.56
CA SER A 43 15.02 15.73 10.86
C SER A 43 15.75 16.33 9.66
N SER A 44 15.92 15.57 8.58
CA SER A 44 16.57 16.06 7.35
C SER A 44 15.61 16.75 6.37
N VAL A 45 14.30 16.63 6.59
CA VAL A 45 13.26 17.16 5.67
C VAL A 45 12.38 18.25 6.29
N ILE A 46 12.41 18.42 7.62
CA ILE A 46 11.66 19.47 8.31
C ILE A 46 12.52 20.70 8.57
N ASN A 47 11.87 21.86 8.68
CA ASN A 47 12.53 23.11 9.06
C ASN A 47 12.72 23.18 10.57
N ASN A 48 13.68 24.02 11.03
CA ASN A 48 14.01 24.20 12.45
C ASN A 48 12.86 24.75 13.30
N ASN A 49 11.84 25.36 12.69
CA ASN A 49 10.65 25.88 13.37
C ASN A 49 9.52 24.84 13.47
N VAL A 50 9.77 23.59 13.09
CA VAL A 50 8.84 22.48 13.24
C VAL A 50 9.29 21.59 14.39
N ARG A 51 8.48 21.46 15.42
CA ARG A 51 8.69 20.53 16.52
C ARG A 51 8.25 19.13 16.10
N PHE A 52 9.21 18.21 16.00
CA PHE A 52 8.92 16.81 15.74
C PHE A 52 8.63 16.04 17.02
N VAL A 53 7.54 15.27 17.02
CA VAL A 53 7.16 14.34 18.10
C VAL A 53 7.03 12.94 17.51
N GLN A 54 7.96 12.04 17.90
CA GLN A 54 7.83 10.64 17.54
C GLN A 54 6.81 9.98 18.45
N ALA A 55 5.60 9.76 17.94
CA ALA A 55 4.51 9.12 18.67
C ALA A 55 3.50 8.48 17.72
N THR A 56 2.86 7.41 18.19
CA THR A 56 1.65 6.88 17.55
C THR A 56 0.46 7.70 18.01
N VAL A 57 -0.41 8.09 17.07
CA VAL A 57 -1.72 8.69 17.41
C VAL A 57 -2.67 7.54 17.73
N ASP A 58 -3.21 7.52 18.93
CA ASP A 58 -4.12 6.49 19.43
C ASP A 58 -5.58 6.89 19.24
N ASN A 59 -5.87 8.19 19.38
CA ASN A 59 -7.22 8.73 19.19
C ASN A 59 -7.18 10.17 18.65
N LEU A 60 -8.19 10.52 17.87
CA LEU A 60 -8.39 11.84 17.30
C LEU A 60 -9.85 12.27 17.57
N ASP A 61 -10.03 13.27 18.44
CA ASP A 61 -11.33 13.89 18.71
C ASP A 61 -11.35 15.33 18.18
N VAL A 62 -11.96 15.51 17.01
CA VAL A 62 -12.05 16.83 16.38
C VAL A 62 -13.05 17.77 17.08
N ASN A 63 -14.00 17.25 17.84
CA ASN A 63 -15.00 18.07 18.55
C ASN A 63 -14.41 18.75 19.78
N THR A 64 -13.48 18.06 20.46
CA THR A 64 -12.76 18.60 21.63
C THR A 64 -11.38 19.16 21.29
N LYS A 65 -10.97 19.11 20.01
CA LYS A 65 -9.67 19.54 19.50
C LYS A 65 -8.49 18.83 20.18
N LYS A 66 -8.60 17.51 20.34
CA LYS A 66 -7.61 16.70 21.04
C LYS A 66 -7.05 15.61 20.12
N VAL A 67 -5.73 15.42 20.24
CA VAL A 67 -5.00 14.33 19.64
C VAL A 67 -4.31 13.56 20.77
N GLU A 68 -4.75 12.34 21.03
CA GLU A 68 -4.16 11.47 22.03
C GLU A 68 -3.07 10.62 21.37
N THR A 69 -1.91 10.55 22.00
CA THR A 69 -0.76 9.84 21.47
C THR A 69 -0.02 9.07 22.54
N THR A 70 0.87 8.17 22.15
CA THR A 70 1.80 7.49 23.06
C THR A 70 2.76 8.42 23.80
N ALA A 71 2.90 9.69 23.36
CA ALA A 71 3.73 10.73 24.01
C ALA A 71 2.89 11.75 24.82
N GLY A 72 1.58 11.51 24.98
CA GLY A 72 0.67 12.37 25.69
C GLY A 72 -0.40 13.01 24.78
N GLU A 73 -1.17 13.94 25.35
CA GLU A 73 -2.26 14.63 24.70
C GLU A 73 -1.78 15.97 24.11
N PHE A 74 -2.25 16.27 22.88
CA PHE A 74 -2.01 17.55 22.21
C PHE A 74 -3.36 18.21 21.89
N THR A 75 -3.41 19.53 22.06
CA THR A 75 -4.50 20.37 21.58
C THR A 75 -4.02 21.21 20.41
N TYR A 76 -4.94 21.71 19.58
CA TYR A 76 -4.59 22.47 18.39
C TYR A 76 -5.59 23.61 18.12
N ASP A 77 -5.11 24.65 17.43
CA ASP A 77 -5.96 25.65 16.78
C ASP A 77 -6.33 25.20 15.36
N TYR A 78 -5.37 24.61 14.66
CA TYR A 78 -5.53 24.02 13.33
C TYR A 78 -4.93 22.62 13.28
N LEU A 79 -5.63 21.70 12.62
CA LEU A 79 -5.20 20.31 12.44
C LEU A 79 -5.07 19.98 10.96
N VAL A 80 -3.96 19.35 10.58
CA VAL A 80 -3.79 18.74 9.26
C VAL A 80 -3.69 17.23 9.42
N ILE A 81 -4.62 16.49 8.85
CA ILE A 81 -4.68 15.03 8.88
C ILE A 81 -4.05 14.50 7.60
N GLY A 82 -2.86 13.92 7.71
CA GLY A 82 -2.10 13.32 6.62
C GLY A 82 -1.65 11.89 6.96
N LEU A 83 -2.55 11.07 7.50
CA LEU A 83 -2.24 9.74 8.04
C LEU A 83 -1.97 8.66 6.98
N GLY A 84 -2.17 8.98 5.69
CA GLY A 84 -1.95 8.03 4.59
C GLY A 84 -3.01 6.94 4.52
N PHE A 85 -2.63 5.78 3.99
CA PHE A 85 -3.54 4.68 3.68
C PHE A 85 -3.22 3.41 4.47
N GLU A 86 -4.18 2.50 4.46
CA GLU A 86 -4.07 1.11 4.91
C GLU A 86 -4.56 0.16 3.81
N GLY A 87 -4.20 -1.11 3.92
CA GLY A 87 -4.69 -2.15 3.00
C GLY A 87 -6.17 -2.42 3.20
N GLU A 88 -6.88 -2.62 2.10
CA GLU A 88 -8.29 -3.01 2.08
C GLU A 88 -8.43 -4.45 1.62
N THR A 89 -8.93 -5.33 2.48
CA THR A 89 -9.16 -6.75 2.16
C THR A 89 -10.59 -7.04 1.72
N PHE A 90 -11.45 -6.03 1.66
CA PHE A 90 -12.88 -6.15 1.29
C PHE A 90 -13.66 -7.17 2.12
N GLY A 91 -13.17 -7.52 3.30
CA GLY A 91 -13.78 -8.55 4.16
C GLY A 91 -13.63 -9.98 3.63
N ILE A 92 -12.73 -10.22 2.68
CA ILE A 92 -12.45 -11.56 2.15
C ILE A 92 -11.84 -12.41 3.28
N PRO A 93 -12.44 -13.55 3.62
CA PRO A 93 -11.97 -14.40 4.71
C PRO A 93 -10.50 -14.80 4.55
N GLY A 94 -9.74 -14.73 5.62
CA GLY A 94 -8.35 -15.17 5.69
C GLY A 94 -7.31 -14.27 5.01
N LEU A 95 -7.70 -13.29 4.19
CA LEU A 95 -6.70 -12.41 3.55
C LEU A 95 -5.97 -11.53 4.55
N LYS A 96 -6.66 -11.05 5.58
CA LYS A 96 -6.03 -10.23 6.63
C LYS A 96 -4.99 -11.01 7.43
N GLU A 97 -5.23 -12.28 7.64
CA GLU A 97 -4.42 -13.18 8.46
C GLU A 97 -3.24 -13.79 7.69
N TYR A 98 -3.45 -14.12 6.41
CA TYR A 98 -2.51 -14.97 5.65
C TYR A 98 -1.86 -14.28 4.46
N ALA A 99 -2.36 -13.12 4.01
CA ALA A 99 -1.71 -12.37 2.95
C ALA A 99 -0.81 -11.26 3.49
N LEU A 100 0.30 -11.02 2.80
CA LEU A 100 1.21 -9.91 3.05
C LEU A 100 0.71 -8.67 2.30
N SER A 101 0.35 -7.60 3.00
CA SER A 101 -0.14 -6.36 2.38
C SER A 101 0.99 -5.38 2.13
N LEU A 102 1.08 -4.84 0.92
CA LEU A 102 2.10 -3.85 0.56
C LEU A 102 1.61 -2.42 0.90
N VAL A 103 1.77 -2.00 2.16
CA VAL A 103 1.19 -0.75 2.68
C VAL A 103 2.19 0.21 3.31
N ASN A 104 3.38 -0.25 3.68
CA ASN A 104 4.42 0.58 4.29
C ASN A 104 5.80 -0.10 4.18
N LEU A 105 6.84 0.61 4.60
CA LEU A 105 8.22 0.13 4.46
C LEU A 105 8.49 -1.17 5.26
N ASN A 106 7.90 -1.34 6.45
CA ASN A 106 8.07 -2.57 7.22
C ASN A 106 7.38 -3.76 6.56
N ALA A 107 6.17 -3.55 6.01
CA ALA A 107 5.48 -4.56 5.23
C ALA A 107 6.26 -4.94 3.96
N ALA A 108 6.85 -3.96 3.26
CA ALA A 108 7.72 -4.22 2.12
C ALA A 108 8.95 -5.08 2.48
N ARG A 109 9.58 -4.80 3.63
CA ARG A 109 10.68 -5.65 4.15
C ARG A 109 10.22 -7.06 4.47
N GLN A 110 9.08 -7.21 5.13
CA GLN A 110 8.51 -8.53 5.42
C GLN A 110 8.23 -9.34 4.16
N ILE A 111 7.70 -8.71 3.10
CA ILE A 111 7.47 -9.36 1.81
C ILE A 111 8.80 -9.86 1.23
N ARG A 112 9.82 -9.01 1.19
CA ARG A 112 11.15 -9.37 0.71
C ARG A 112 11.74 -10.55 1.49
N GLU A 113 11.81 -10.43 2.81
CA GLU A 113 12.39 -11.45 3.70
C GLU A 113 11.62 -12.78 3.60
N HIS A 114 10.29 -12.70 3.45
CA HIS A 114 9.45 -13.89 3.25
C HIS A 114 9.74 -14.59 1.92
N ILE A 115 9.85 -13.85 0.82
CA ILE A 115 10.20 -14.43 -0.49
C ILE A 115 11.57 -15.10 -0.42
N GLU A 116 12.59 -14.41 0.10
CA GLU A 116 13.95 -14.96 0.27
C GLU A 116 13.94 -16.23 1.14
N TYR A 117 13.15 -16.23 2.24
CA TYR A 117 12.97 -17.40 3.09
C TYR A 117 12.33 -18.58 2.35
N GLN A 118 11.31 -18.35 1.53
CA GLN A 118 10.64 -19.41 0.76
C GLN A 118 11.61 -20.07 -0.24
N PHE A 119 12.43 -19.27 -0.93
CA PHE A 119 13.46 -19.78 -1.83
C PHE A 119 14.52 -20.59 -1.08
N ALA A 120 15.05 -20.07 0.03
CA ALA A 120 16.00 -20.80 0.88
C ALA A 120 15.38 -22.10 1.44
N SER A 121 14.13 -22.03 1.92
CA SER A 121 13.41 -23.19 2.44
C SER A 121 13.20 -24.27 1.39
N TRP A 122 12.85 -23.90 0.15
CA TRP A 122 12.74 -24.87 -0.94
C TRP A 122 14.08 -25.52 -1.28
N SER A 123 15.16 -24.73 -1.29
CA SER A 123 16.52 -25.26 -1.56
C SER A 123 16.95 -26.34 -0.56
N LEU A 124 16.53 -26.21 0.69
CA LEU A 124 16.85 -27.15 1.78
C LEU A 124 15.82 -28.29 1.94
N ASP A 125 14.67 -28.19 1.29
CA ASP A 125 13.59 -29.15 1.41
C ASP A 125 13.90 -30.43 0.61
N GLU A 126 13.85 -31.59 1.25
CA GLU A 126 14.04 -32.89 0.60
C GLU A 126 12.89 -33.21 -0.37
N GLU A 127 11.67 -32.82 -0.02
CA GLU A 127 10.45 -33.09 -0.80
C GLU A 127 10.30 -32.15 -2.01
N LYS A 128 10.99 -30.99 -1.99
CA LYS A 128 10.94 -29.97 -3.04
C LYS A 128 9.50 -29.52 -3.37
N ASP A 129 8.79 -29.06 -2.35
CA ASP A 129 7.43 -28.55 -2.54
C ASP A 129 7.44 -27.23 -3.36
N ASP A 130 7.12 -27.34 -4.65
CA ASP A 130 7.11 -26.22 -5.59
C ASP A 130 6.08 -25.11 -5.21
N SER A 131 5.14 -25.38 -4.31
CA SER A 131 4.23 -24.34 -3.82
C SER A 131 4.96 -23.24 -3.07
N LYS A 132 6.09 -23.51 -2.43
CA LYS A 132 6.96 -22.51 -1.80
C LYS A 132 7.49 -21.47 -2.80
N LEU A 133 7.68 -21.87 -4.05
CA LEU A 133 8.15 -21.02 -5.16
C LEU A 133 6.99 -20.36 -5.94
N THR A 134 5.75 -20.59 -5.51
CA THR A 134 4.59 -19.94 -6.10
C THR A 134 4.29 -18.63 -5.34
N ILE A 135 4.31 -17.52 -6.08
CA ILE A 135 4.00 -16.17 -5.58
C ILE A 135 2.70 -15.70 -6.24
N ILE A 136 1.71 -15.36 -5.43
CA ILE A 136 0.46 -14.76 -5.90
C ILE A 136 0.46 -13.27 -5.53
N VAL A 137 0.20 -12.41 -6.53
CA VAL A 137 -0.06 -10.99 -6.34
C VAL A 137 -1.53 -10.73 -6.64
N GLY A 138 -2.29 -10.42 -5.60
CA GLY A 138 -3.71 -10.05 -5.69
C GLY A 138 -3.86 -8.57 -5.98
N GLY A 139 -4.43 -8.24 -7.15
CA GLY A 139 -4.61 -6.88 -7.64
C GLY A 139 -3.67 -6.48 -8.75
N ALA A 140 -4.23 -5.97 -9.85
CA ALA A 140 -3.52 -5.51 -11.05
C ALA A 140 -3.65 -3.99 -11.27
N GLY A 141 -3.78 -3.22 -10.20
CA GLY A 141 -3.58 -1.78 -10.20
C GLY A 141 -2.09 -1.40 -10.28
N PHE A 142 -1.74 -0.12 -10.09
CA PHE A 142 -0.35 0.36 -10.13
C PHE A 142 0.59 -0.45 -9.25
N THR A 143 0.29 -0.54 -7.97
CA THR A 143 1.14 -1.21 -6.98
C THR A 143 1.41 -2.67 -7.34
N GLY A 144 0.37 -3.41 -7.76
CA GLY A 144 0.53 -4.82 -8.15
C GLY A 144 1.36 -4.99 -9.42
N ILE A 145 1.13 -4.15 -10.43
CA ILE A 145 1.85 -4.21 -11.71
C ILE A 145 3.32 -3.80 -11.55
N GLU A 146 3.60 -2.76 -10.75
CA GLU A 146 4.97 -2.33 -10.42
C GLU A 146 5.72 -3.44 -9.67
N LEU A 147 5.08 -4.04 -8.65
CA LEU A 147 5.67 -5.17 -7.91
C LEU A 147 5.95 -6.38 -8.82
N LEU A 148 5.02 -6.74 -9.71
CA LEU A 148 5.22 -7.82 -10.68
C LEU A 148 6.39 -7.55 -11.63
N GLY A 149 6.57 -6.28 -12.04
CA GLY A 149 7.70 -5.85 -12.83
C GLY A 149 9.05 -6.09 -12.13
N GLU A 150 9.11 -5.71 -10.85
CA GLU A 150 10.30 -5.88 -10.01
C GLU A 150 10.55 -7.35 -9.65
N LEU A 151 9.52 -8.13 -9.35
CA LEU A 151 9.65 -9.57 -9.15
C LEU A 151 10.21 -10.26 -10.40
N GLY A 152 9.71 -9.86 -11.59
CA GLY A 152 10.24 -10.39 -12.85
C GLY A 152 11.73 -10.06 -13.10
N ASN A 153 12.27 -8.99 -12.48
CA ASN A 153 13.70 -8.67 -12.50
C ASN A 153 14.47 -9.48 -11.44
N ARG A 154 13.92 -9.60 -10.23
CA ARG A 154 14.60 -10.20 -9.07
C ARG A 154 14.63 -11.73 -9.10
N ILE A 155 13.58 -12.40 -9.59
CA ILE A 155 13.47 -13.87 -9.58
C ILE A 155 14.66 -14.58 -10.23
N PRO A 156 15.16 -14.18 -11.42
CA PRO A 156 16.34 -14.81 -12.02
C PRO A 156 17.58 -14.73 -11.13
N GLU A 157 17.74 -13.67 -10.34
CA GLU A 157 18.85 -13.51 -9.39
C GLU A 157 18.68 -14.46 -8.20
N LEU A 158 17.46 -14.54 -7.62
CA LEU A 158 17.15 -15.48 -6.53
C LEU A 158 17.34 -16.94 -6.98
N CYS A 159 16.90 -17.29 -8.18
CA CYS A 159 17.11 -18.62 -8.74
C CYS A 159 18.59 -18.98 -8.80
N LYS A 160 19.43 -18.03 -9.22
CA LYS A 160 20.89 -18.22 -9.25
C LYS A 160 21.49 -18.30 -7.84
N GLU A 161 21.01 -17.47 -6.91
CA GLU A 161 21.51 -17.41 -5.53
C GLU A 161 21.23 -18.71 -4.77
N PHE A 162 20.06 -19.32 -4.97
CA PHE A 162 19.61 -20.52 -4.27
C PHE A 162 19.71 -21.82 -5.10
N ASP A 163 20.33 -21.77 -6.28
CA ASP A 163 20.45 -22.90 -7.21
C ASP A 163 19.11 -23.56 -7.55
N ILE A 164 18.12 -22.73 -7.93
CA ILE A 164 16.75 -23.14 -8.25
C ILE A 164 16.54 -23.02 -9.77
N PRO A 165 16.03 -24.07 -10.45
CA PRO A 165 15.61 -23.96 -11.85
C PRO A 165 14.45 -22.95 -11.98
N GLN A 166 14.60 -21.95 -12.87
CA GLN A 166 13.65 -20.85 -12.99
C GLN A 166 12.23 -21.31 -13.36
N GLU A 167 12.12 -22.41 -14.09
CA GLU A 167 10.86 -23.05 -14.48
C GLU A 167 10.05 -23.62 -13.28
N LYS A 168 10.66 -23.72 -12.10
CA LYS A 168 10.01 -24.10 -10.86
C LYS A 168 9.28 -22.93 -10.19
N VAL A 169 9.68 -21.70 -10.52
CA VAL A 169 9.10 -20.50 -9.93
C VAL A 169 7.86 -20.07 -10.72
N ARG A 170 6.76 -19.89 -10.02
CA ARG A 170 5.52 -19.42 -10.59
C ARG A 170 5.12 -18.09 -9.98
N VAL A 171 4.87 -17.07 -10.81
CA VAL A 171 4.34 -15.78 -10.38
C VAL A 171 3.01 -15.52 -11.06
N LEU A 172 1.95 -15.41 -10.27
CA LEU A 172 0.59 -15.25 -10.75
C LEU A 172 -0.02 -13.95 -10.24
N CYS A 173 -0.46 -13.11 -11.17
CA CYS A 173 -1.33 -11.98 -10.91
C CYS A 173 -2.78 -12.42 -10.93
N VAL A 174 -3.52 -12.17 -9.83
CA VAL A 174 -4.96 -12.45 -9.72
C VAL A 174 -5.70 -11.12 -9.62
N GLU A 175 -6.63 -10.88 -10.55
CA GLU A 175 -7.39 -9.61 -10.62
C GLU A 175 -8.88 -9.89 -10.84
N ALA A 176 -9.70 -9.28 -10.00
CA ALA A 176 -11.16 -9.40 -10.07
C ALA A 176 -11.77 -8.63 -11.25
N ALA A 177 -11.15 -7.49 -11.61
CA ALA A 177 -11.59 -6.69 -12.75
C ALA A 177 -11.29 -7.38 -14.10
N PRO A 178 -12.00 -7.04 -15.18
CA PRO A 178 -11.79 -7.64 -16.50
C PRO A 178 -10.50 -7.20 -17.19
N MET A 179 -9.72 -6.31 -16.58
CA MET A 179 -8.48 -5.77 -17.14
C MET A 179 -7.50 -5.33 -16.07
N ILE A 180 -6.21 -5.31 -16.40
CA ILE A 180 -5.17 -4.69 -15.57
C ILE A 180 -5.14 -3.17 -15.81
N LEU A 181 -4.60 -2.40 -14.86
CA LEU A 181 -4.40 -0.95 -14.96
C LEU A 181 -5.67 -0.21 -15.46
N PRO A 182 -6.80 -0.33 -14.75
CA PRO A 182 -8.06 0.27 -15.20
C PRO A 182 -7.92 1.80 -15.35
N GLY A 183 -8.40 2.32 -16.48
CA GLY A 183 -8.36 3.76 -16.81
C GLY A 183 -7.15 4.20 -17.64
N PHE A 184 -6.27 3.26 -18.00
CA PHE A 184 -5.17 3.50 -18.94
C PHE A 184 -5.57 3.23 -20.38
N ASP A 185 -4.76 3.77 -21.31
CA ASP A 185 -4.88 3.48 -22.73
C ASP A 185 -4.74 1.96 -22.97
N PRO A 186 -5.69 1.33 -23.71
CA PRO A 186 -5.66 -0.12 -23.95
C PRO A 186 -4.38 -0.63 -24.61
N GLN A 187 -3.71 0.18 -25.45
CA GLN A 187 -2.45 -0.22 -26.07
C GLN A 187 -1.32 -0.29 -25.06
N LEU A 188 -1.28 0.67 -24.10
CA LEU A 188 -0.30 0.63 -23.00
C LEU A 188 -0.55 -0.55 -22.06
N VAL A 189 -1.82 -0.86 -21.77
CA VAL A 189 -2.21 -2.02 -20.95
C VAL A 189 -1.74 -3.32 -21.59
N GLU A 190 -1.99 -3.52 -22.89
CA GLU A 190 -1.55 -4.73 -23.60
C GLU A 190 -0.03 -4.81 -23.72
N TYR A 191 0.63 -3.67 -23.93
CA TYR A 191 2.10 -3.62 -23.92
C TYR A 191 2.65 -4.06 -22.55
N ALA A 192 2.14 -3.50 -21.45
CA ALA A 192 2.57 -3.84 -20.09
C ALA A 192 2.39 -5.34 -19.81
N LYS A 193 1.20 -5.89 -20.13
CA LYS A 193 0.88 -7.31 -19.98
C LYS A 193 1.87 -8.19 -20.78
N THR A 194 2.12 -7.82 -22.04
CA THR A 194 3.06 -8.53 -22.90
C THR A 194 4.48 -8.52 -22.32
N GLN A 195 4.97 -7.38 -21.81
CA GLN A 195 6.32 -7.31 -21.23
C GLN A 195 6.42 -8.14 -19.96
N LEU A 196 5.41 -8.11 -19.08
CA LEU A 196 5.37 -8.91 -17.87
C LEU A 196 5.30 -10.43 -18.19
N SER A 197 4.47 -10.82 -19.16
CA SER A 197 4.39 -12.23 -19.60
C SER A 197 5.73 -12.75 -20.15
N LYS A 198 6.51 -11.92 -20.85
CA LYS A 198 7.89 -12.28 -21.28
C LYS A 198 8.85 -12.52 -20.11
N LYS A 199 8.55 -11.94 -18.93
CA LYS A 199 9.29 -12.17 -17.68
C LYS A 199 8.78 -13.38 -16.89
N GLY A 200 7.82 -14.16 -17.43
CA GLY A 200 7.25 -15.33 -16.77
C GLY A 200 6.08 -15.02 -15.83
N ILE A 201 5.51 -13.81 -15.87
CA ILE A 201 4.34 -13.47 -15.07
C ILE A 201 3.06 -14.01 -15.73
N GLU A 202 2.31 -14.81 -14.99
CA GLU A 202 0.98 -15.31 -15.38
C GLU A 202 -0.11 -14.34 -14.93
N PHE A 203 -1.24 -14.31 -15.66
CA PHE A 203 -2.38 -13.47 -15.34
C PHE A 203 -3.67 -14.29 -15.27
N SER A 204 -4.41 -14.15 -14.17
CA SER A 204 -5.77 -14.63 -13.97
C SER A 204 -6.67 -13.41 -13.78
N ILE A 205 -7.26 -12.94 -14.86
CA ILE A 205 -8.04 -11.70 -14.95
C ILE A 205 -9.54 -12.04 -14.95
N GLY A 206 -10.36 -11.19 -14.32
CA GLY A 206 -11.79 -11.47 -14.10
C GLY A 206 -12.04 -12.57 -13.07
N THR A 207 -11.04 -12.88 -12.25
CA THR A 207 -11.07 -13.97 -11.26
C THR A 207 -10.84 -13.40 -9.85
N PRO A 208 -11.90 -13.08 -9.10
CA PRO A 208 -11.74 -12.59 -7.73
C PRO A 208 -11.20 -13.67 -6.79
N VAL A 209 -10.31 -13.28 -5.89
CA VAL A 209 -9.98 -14.07 -4.70
C VAL A 209 -11.18 -14.05 -3.77
N VAL A 210 -11.59 -15.20 -3.26
CA VAL A 210 -12.74 -15.35 -2.37
C VAL A 210 -12.38 -15.85 -0.97
N GLU A 211 -11.18 -16.40 -0.81
CA GLU A 211 -10.64 -16.87 0.48
C GLU A 211 -9.11 -16.93 0.43
N GLY A 212 -8.46 -16.53 1.54
CA GLY A 212 -7.05 -16.77 1.80
C GLY A 212 -6.88 -17.83 2.87
N THR A 213 -5.86 -18.69 2.72
CA THR A 213 -5.49 -19.73 3.70
C THR A 213 -3.96 -19.73 3.91
N PRO A 214 -3.45 -20.46 4.91
CA PRO A 214 -2.00 -20.63 5.08
C PRO A 214 -1.31 -21.28 3.87
N GLU A 215 -2.05 -22.06 3.07
CA GLU A 215 -1.49 -22.81 1.93
C GLU A 215 -1.71 -22.10 0.58
N GLY A 216 -2.41 -20.96 0.54
CA GLY A 216 -2.67 -20.25 -0.71
C GLY A 216 -4.01 -19.53 -0.76
N VAL A 217 -4.59 -19.41 -1.94
CA VAL A 217 -5.86 -18.71 -2.14
C VAL A 217 -6.88 -19.53 -2.92
N LYS A 218 -8.15 -19.28 -2.64
CA LYS A 218 -9.26 -19.75 -3.46
C LYS A 218 -9.75 -18.62 -4.36
N ILE A 219 -9.83 -18.89 -5.66
CA ILE A 219 -10.30 -17.94 -6.66
C ILE A 219 -11.61 -18.43 -7.28
N LYS A 220 -12.43 -17.51 -7.77
CA LYS A 220 -13.68 -17.81 -8.49
C LYS A 220 -13.47 -17.59 -9.99
N LYS A 221 -13.61 -18.68 -10.80
CA LYS A 221 -13.43 -18.66 -12.26
C LYS A 221 -14.74 -18.48 -13.04
N GLY A 222 -15.84 -18.87 -12.46
CA GLY A 222 -17.16 -18.83 -13.05
C GLY A 222 -18.26 -18.67 -12.00
N GLU A 223 -19.52 -18.87 -12.35
CA GLU A 223 -20.64 -18.61 -11.44
C GLU A 223 -20.57 -19.54 -10.21
N ASP A 224 -20.28 -20.83 -10.42
CA ASP A 224 -20.10 -21.86 -9.37
C ASP A 224 -18.76 -22.58 -9.48
N GLU A 225 -17.80 -22.04 -10.23
CA GLU A 225 -16.49 -22.66 -10.43
C GLU A 225 -15.43 -21.98 -9.57
N PHE A 226 -14.78 -22.79 -8.73
CA PHE A 226 -13.71 -22.33 -7.83
C PHE A 226 -12.44 -23.15 -8.07
N GLU A 227 -11.31 -22.51 -7.94
CA GLU A 227 -9.99 -23.13 -7.97
C GLU A 227 -9.22 -22.76 -6.72
N PHE A 228 -8.53 -23.74 -6.12
CA PHE A 228 -7.56 -23.47 -5.06
C PHE A 228 -6.15 -23.47 -5.65
N ILE A 229 -5.41 -22.39 -5.41
CA ILE A 229 -4.04 -22.25 -5.88
C ILE A 229 -3.13 -22.29 -4.66
N LYS A 230 -2.31 -23.34 -4.55
CA LYS A 230 -1.28 -23.44 -3.53
C LYS A 230 -0.18 -22.43 -3.80
N ALA A 231 0.23 -21.70 -2.76
CA ALA A 231 1.29 -20.70 -2.87
C ALA A 231 1.95 -20.48 -1.50
N GLY A 232 3.26 -20.47 -1.47
CA GLY A 232 4.04 -20.11 -0.29
C GLY A 232 4.02 -18.62 0.01
N THR A 233 3.68 -17.79 -1.01
CA THR A 233 3.63 -16.34 -0.85
C THR A 233 2.36 -15.76 -1.47
N VAL A 234 1.55 -15.08 -0.67
CA VAL A 234 0.39 -14.32 -1.14
C VAL A 234 0.61 -12.85 -0.78
N ILE A 235 0.68 -11.98 -1.79
CA ILE A 235 0.85 -10.53 -1.60
C ILE A 235 -0.45 -9.85 -2.03
N TRP A 236 -1.03 -9.07 -1.12
CA TRP A 236 -2.25 -8.34 -1.39
C TRP A 236 -1.95 -6.88 -1.73
N ALA A 237 -2.14 -6.52 -2.98
CA ALA A 237 -1.95 -5.19 -3.54
C ALA A 237 -3.27 -4.59 -4.09
N ALA A 238 -4.41 -5.25 -3.81
CA ALA A 238 -5.72 -4.80 -4.25
C ALA A 238 -6.39 -3.94 -3.18
N GLY A 239 -6.66 -2.69 -3.54
CA GLY A 239 -7.43 -1.78 -2.72
C GLY A 239 -6.65 -1.12 -1.60
N VAL A 240 -6.94 0.16 -1.44
CA VAL A 240 -6.50 0.99 -0.32
C VAL A 240 -7.70 1.70 0.29
N ARG A 241 -7.63 1.92 1.58
CA ARG A 241 -8.57 2.74 2.35
C ARG A 241 -7.79 3.83 3.08
N GLY A 242 -8.46 4.85 3.59
CA GLY A 242 -7.82 5.79 4.51
C GLY A 242 -7.40 5.10 5.82
N ASN A 243 -6.67 5.83 6.66
CA ASN A 243 -6.24 5.31 7.95
C ASN A 243 -7.44 5.12 8.89
N GLN A 244 -7.49 3.99 9.62
CA GLN A 244 -8.62 3.64 10.50
C GLN A 244 -8.92 4.66 11.60
N LEU A 245 -7.95 5.49 12.02
CA LEU A 245 -8.18 6.58 12.98
C LEU A 245 -9.26 7.58 12.50
N ILE A 246 -9.47 7.69 11.20
CA ILE A 246 -10.55 8.53 10.64
C ILE A 246 -11.94 8.01 11.03
N GLU A 247 -12.13 6.71 11.19
CA GLU A 247 -13.43 6.11 11.51
C GLU A 247 -13.93 6.51 12.92
N THR A 248 -13.00 6.78 13.84
CA THR A 248 -13.29 7.20 15.22
C THR A 248 -13.13 8.70 15.46
N SER A 249 -12.72 9.47 14.44
CA SER A 249 -12.40 10.90 14.55
C SER A 249 -13.60 11.81 14.84
N GLY A 250 -14.83 11.32 14.66
CA GLY A 250 -16.05 12.12 14.73
C GLY A 250 -16.39 12.85 13.42
N ILE A 251 -15.61 12.64 12.33
CA ILE A 251 -15.87 13.20 11.01
C ILE A 251 -16.57 12.15 10.14
N GLU A 252 -17.61 12.56 9.41
CA GLU A 252 -18.26 11.69 8.42
C GLU A 252 -17.25 11.23 7.37
N ASN A 253 -17.21 9.92 7.15
CA ASN A 253 -16.24 9.33 6.24
C ASN A 253 -16.79 8.09 5.52
N ASN A 254 -16.16 7.71 4.45
CA ASN A 254 -16.41 6.46 3.72
C ASN A 254 -15.09 5.73 3.50
N ARG A 255 -14.94 4.52 4.05
CA ARG A 255 -13.69 3.74 4.05
C ARG A 255 -12.50 4.54 4.60
N ALA A 256 -12.73 5.24 5.72
CA ALA A 256 -11.75 6.11 6.36
C ALA A 256 -11.22 7.24 5.44
N ARG A 257 -12.00 7.66 4.44
CA ARG A 257 -11.72 8.84 3.60
C ARG A 257 -12.80 9.87 3.80
N ILE A 258 -12.40 11.12 4.00
CA ILE A 258 -13.27 12.27 4.26
C ILE A 258 -13.52 13.00 2.96
N ALA A 259 -14.81 13.23 2.62
CA ALA A 259 -15.21 14.06 1.49
C ALA A 259 -14.91 15.54 1.79
N VAL A 260 -13.71 15.99 1.42
CA VAL A 260 -13.23 17.35 1.74
C VAL A 260 -13.83 18.41 0.81
N ARG A 261 -13.89 19.66 1.31
CA ARG A 261 -14.17 20.85 0.49
C ARG A 261 -13.01 21.11 -0.50
N LYS A 262 -13.22 22.01 -1.46
CA LYS A 262 -12.17 22.41 -2.44
C LYS A 262 -10.91 23.00 -1.78
N ASP A 263 -11.05 23.55 -0.58
CA ASP A 263 -9.98 24.09 0.24
C ASP A 263 -9.38 23.05 1.22
N LEU A 264 -9.70 21.77 1.01
CA LEU A 264 -9.23 20.58 1.76
C LEU A 264 -9.73 20.53 3.21
N ARG A 265 -10.65 21.39 3.62
CA ARG A 265 -11.24 21.32 4.96
C ARG A 265 -12.25 20.20 5.06
N ALA A 266 -12.32 19.58 6.23
CA ALA A 266 -13.35 18.62 6.57
C ALA A 266 -14.72 19.31 6.63
N PRO A 267 -15.82 18.68 6.16
CA PRO A 267 -17.16 19.25 6.28
C PRO A 267 -17.52 19.53 7.74
N GLY A 268 -18.04 20.73 8.02
CA GLY A 268 -18.44 21.16 9.36
C GLY A 268 -17.30 21.72 10.22
N PHE A 269 -16.06 21.72 9.73
CA PHE A 269 -14.90 22.24 10.45
C PHE A 269 -14.15 23.28 9.60
N ASP A 270 -13.78 24.40 10.22
CA ASP A 270 -13.00 25.45 9.55
C ASP A 270 -11.50 25.38 9.88
N ASP A 271 -11.14 24.54 10.80
CA ASP A 271 -9.80 24.38 11.39
C ASP A 271 -9.21 22.97 11.21
N VAL A 272 -9.93 22.05 10.55
CA VAL A 272 -9.47 20.69 10.27
C VAL A 272 -9.30 20.48 8.77
N PHE A 273 -8.07 20.22 8.35
CA PHE A 273 -7.69 19.94 6.97
C PHE A 273 -7.33 18.47 6.81
N VAL A 274 -7.67 17.89 5.67
CA VAL A 274 -7.34 16.50 5.35
C VAL A 274 -6.68 16.43 3.99
N VAL A 275 -5.54 15.76 3.93
CA VAL A 275 -4.71 15.66 2.73
C VAL A 275 -4.30 14.23 2.43
N GLY A 276 -3.91 13.97 1.19
CA GLY A 276 -3.45 12.65 0.73
C GLY A 276 -4.55 11.60 0.71
N ASP A 277 -4.20 10.37 1.08
CA ASP A 277 -5.07 9.21 0.92
C ASP A 277 -6.30 9.21 1.84
N CYS A 278 -6.26 9.97 2.93
CA CYS A 278 -7.41 10.20 3.81
C CYS A 278 -8.44 11.18 3.21
N ALA A 279 -8.08 11.97 2.20
CA ALA A 279 -8.96 12.92 1.55
C ALA A 279 -9.69 12.29 0.36
N PHE A 280 -10.98 12.56 0.25
CA PHE A 280 -11.77 12.31 -0.96
C PHE A 280 -12.14 13.67 -1.56
N LEU A 281 -11.40 14.07 -2.60
CA LEU A 281 -11.63 15.32 -3.33
C LEU A 281 -12.22 15.00 -4.70
N LEU A 282 -13.42 15.53 -4.98
CA LEU A 282 -14.08 15.36 -6.26
C LEU A 282 -13.44 16.27 -7.32
N ASN A 283 -13.03 15.68 -8.46
CA ASN A 283 -12.74 16.43 -9.66
C ASN A 283 -14.07 16.66 -10.41
N GLU A 284 -14.60 17.87 -10.31
CA GLU A 284 -15.90 18.23 -10.90
C GLU A 284 -15.91 18.14 -12.43
N GLU A 285 -14.78 18.43 -13.08
CA GLU A 285 -14.65 18.36 -14.54
C GLU A 285 -14.66 16.91 -15.04
N ALA A 286 -14.01 16.02 -14.32
CA ALA A 286 -13.93 14.60 -14.66
C ALA A 286 -15.11 13.78 -14.10
N GLY A 287 -15.94 14.35 -13.21
CA GLY A 287 -17.05 13.66 -12.54
C GLY A 287 -16.64 12.49 -11.65
N ARG A 288 -15.36 12.41 -11.25
CA ARG A 288 -14.78 11.34 -10.42
C ARG A 288 -13.78 11.91 -9.42
N PRO A 289 -13.50 11.22 -8.31
CA PRO A 289 -12.50 11.69 -7.36
C PRO A 289 -11.10 11.67 -7.95
N TYR A 290 -10.24 12.56 -7.45
CA TYR A 290 -8.80 12.43 -7.68
C TYR A 290 -8.29 11.10 -7.12
N PRO A 291 -7.41 10.40 -7.85
CA PRO A 291 -6.85 9.14 -7.36
C PRO A 291 -5.93 9.39 -6.14
N PRO A 292 -5.89 8.44 -5.19
CA PRO A 292 -4.96 8.52 -4.06
C PRO A 292 -3.54 8.19 -4.55
N THR A 293 -2.79 9.25 -4.92
CA THR A 293 -1.41 9.15 -5.41
C THR A 293 -0.52 10.17 -4.72
N ALA A 294 0.78 9.89 -4.66
CA ALA A 294 1.78 10.80 -4.10
C ALA A 294 1.74 12.17 -4.78
N GLN A 295 1.55 12.23 -6.11
CA GLN A 295 1.46 13.47 -6.89
C GLN A 295 0.28 14.34 -6.44
N ILE A 296 -0.89 13.73 -6.18
CA ILE A 296 -2.06 14.46 -5.68
C ILE A 296 -1.82 14.92 -4.25
N ALA A 297 -1.28 14.07 -3.37
CA ALA A 297 -0.97 14.44 -2.00
C ALA A 297 0.02 15.62 -1.91
N MET A 298 1.05 15.63 -2.77
CA MET A 298 2.02 16.74 -2.87
C MET A 298 1.35 18.06 -3.32
N GLN A 299 0.43 18.00 -4.29
CA GLN A 299 -0.30 19.19 -4.75
C GLN A 299 -1.28 19.70 -3.70
N GLN A 300 -1.86 18.83 -2.89
CA GLN A 300 -2.74 19.22 -1.78
C GLN A 300 -1.98 19.88 -0.63
N ALA A 301 -0.68 19.69 -0.52
CA ALA A 301 0.16 20.26 0.53
C ALA A 301 0.68 21.67 0.22
N VAL A 302 0.37 22.23 -0.96
CA VAL A 302 0.77 23.57 -1.42
C VAL A 302 -0.39 24.54 -1.33
#